data_23dde9259182c262eca3b2d153dcd7c0
#
_entry.id   23dde9259182c262eca3b2d153dcd7c0
#
_cell.length_a   1.000
_cell.length_b   1.000
_cell.length_c   1.000
_cell.angle_alpha   90.00
_cell.angle_beta   90.00
_cell.angle_gamma   90.00
#
_symmetry.space_group_name_H-M   'P 1'
#
loop_
_entity.id
_entity.type
_entity.pdbx_description
1 polymer ?
#
loop_
_entity_poly.entity_id
_entity_poly.type
_entity_poly.pdbx_seq_one_letter_code
_entity_poly.pdbx_strand_id
1 'polypeptide(L)'
;MLHILDPFWNGFIITFLENPLGQILGFTAMLIGITGFIVQEDRVTIKIFIVSTIFWLLHFLFLANWGAFGATIIGLTRLVLSLKYQKSWRVLSGVVCASILFGMISFDGKLLSILPLIATAVSSYGFFFLQKIQLRLLLGVVSCMWFTYHLQTGSLSGVINEIIVLCTIVYSIYLFITRRERKILLKERINFLFGKIPKRINYGRYIYFRDKNRF
;
A
#
# COMPACT_ATOMS: atom_id res chain seq x y z
N MET A 1 8.56 29.98 -15.03
CA MET A 1 7.99 28.81 -14.34
C MET A 1 7.78 27.59 -15.25
N LEU A 2 7.41 27.78 -16.52
CA LEU A 2 7.26 26.68 -17.51
C LEU A 2 8.59 26.00 -17.88
N HIS A 3 9.71 26.71 -17.96
CA HIS A 3 11.02 26.14 -18.31
C HIS A 3 11.61 25.12 -17.32
N ILE A 4 11.12 25.04 -16.09
CA ILE A 4 11.61 24.08 -15.09
C ILE A 4 10.93 22.70 -15.30
N LEU A 5 9.77 22.67 -15.95
CA LEU A 5 9.01 21.43 -16.20
C LEU A 5 9.43 20.74 -17.51
N ASP A 6 10.09 21.44 -18.44
CA ASP A 6 10.48 20.88 -19.73
C ASP A 6 11.39 19.66 -19.66
N PRO A 7 12.46 19.60 -18.81
CA PRO A 7 13.31 18.43 -18.73
C PRO A 7 12.61 17.21 -18.14
N PHE A 8 11.65 17.44 -17.23
CA PHE A 8 10.90 16.38 -16.56
C PHE A 8 9.89 15.72 -17.51
N TRP A 9 9.11 16.54 -18.26
CA TRP A 9 8.16 16.05 -19.24
C TRP A 9 8.85 15.35 -20.42
N ASN A 10 9.96 15.90 -20.90
CA ASN A 10 10.74 15.31 -21.97
C ASN A 10 11.31 13.96 -21.54
N GLY A 11 11.84 13.83 -20.32
CA GLY A 11 12.31 12.55 -19.78
C GLY A 11 11.22 11.50 -19.73
N PHE A 12 10.00 11.87 -19.28
CA PHE A 12 8.86 10.95 -19.25
C PHE A 12 8.42 10.49 -20.65
N ILE A 13 8.30 11.43 -21.61
CA ILE A 13 7.92 11.12 -22.99
C ILE A 13 8.95 10.19 -23.64
N ILE A 14 10.24 10.47 -23.47
CA ILE A 14 11.33 9.63 -23.99
C ILE A 14 11.24 8.23 -23.41
N THR A 15 11.16 8.09 -22.08
CA THR A 15 11.05 6.78 -21.41
C THR A 15 9.80 6.01 -21.84
N PHE A 16 8.69 6.71 -22.08
CA PHE A 16 7.47 6.09 -22.58
C PHE A 16 7.62 5.58 -24.02
N LEU A 17 8.24 6.37 -24.89
CA LEU A 17 8.45 5.99 -26.29
C LEU A 17 9.51 4.89 -26.45
N GLU A 18 10.55 4.90 -25.63
CA GLU A 18 11.61 3.87 -25.67
C GLU A 18 11.12 2.50 -25.18
N ASN A 19 10.17 2.47 -24.22
CA ASN A 19 9.69 1.21 -23.66
C ASN A 19 8.18 1.22 -23.37
N PRO A 20 7.33 1.28 -24.42
CA PRO A 20 5.88 1.40 -24.25
C PRO A 20 5.26 0.20 -23.53
N LEU A 21 5.79 -1.02 -23.75
CA LEU A 21 5.30 -2.23 -23.07
C LEU A 21 5.55 -2.17 -21.56
N GLY A 22 6.75 -1.76 -21.17
CA GLY A 22 7.06 -1.56 -19.75
C GLY A 22 6.11 -0.57 -19.10
N GLN A 23 5.84 0.57 -19.76
CA GLN A 23 4.93 1.59 -19.22
C GLN A 23 3.47 1.10 -19.13
N ILE A 24 2.96 0.38 -20.14
CA ILE A 24 1.62 -0.22 -20.10
C ILE A 24 1.49 -1.19 -18.92
N LEU A 25 2.50 -2.01 -18.66
CA LEU A 25 2.52 -2.92 -17.52
C LEU A 25 2.49 -2.16 -16.18
N GLY A 26 3.21 -1.04 -16.06
CA GLY A 26 3.19 -0.17 -14.88
C GLY A 26 1.81 0.46 -14.65
N PHE A 27 1.17 1.00 -15.69
CA PHE A 27 -0.20 1.51 -15.58
C PHE A 27 -1.21 0.41 -15.21
N THR A 28 -1.06 -0.78 -15.79
CA THR A 28 -1.90 -1.94 -15.44
C THR A 28 -1.73 -2.30 -13.97
N ALA A 29 -0.50 -2.36 -13.49
CA ALA A 29 -0.18 -2.61 -12.08
C ALA A 29 -0.85 -1.56 -11.16
N MET A 30 -0.75 -0.29 -11.52
CA MET A 30 -1.37 0.82 -10.78
C MET A 30 -2.89 0.67 -10.71
N LEU A 31 -3.57 0.44 -11.84
CA LEU A 31 -5.03 0.27 -11.88
C LEU A 31 -5.49 -0.90 -11.01
N ILE A 32 -4.81 -2.04 -11.08
CA ILE A 32 -5.09 -3.19 -10.22
C ILE A 32 -4.85 -2.84 -8.75
N GLY A 33 -3.73 -2.18 -8.43
CA GLY A 33 -3.38 -1.79 -7.07
C GLY A 33 -4.42 -0.87 -6.42
N ILE A 34 -4.94 0.11 -7.15
CA ILE A 34 -5.99 1.02 -6.68
C ILE A 34 -7.23 0.24 -6.22
N THR A 35 -7.66 -0.79 -6.95
CA THR A 35 -8.81 -1.61 -6.55
C THR A 35 -8.58 -2.29 -5.19
N GLY A 36 -7.34 -2.67 -4.88
CA GLY A 36 -6.97 -3.25 -3.60
C GLY A 36 -7.19 -2.32 -2.39
N PHE A 37 -7.05 -1.00 -2.58
CA PHE A 37 -7.32 -0.03 -1.51
C PHE A 37 -8.83 0.19 -1.27
N ILE A 38 -9.67 -0.01 -2.27
CA ILE A 38 -11.12 0.15 -2.18
C ILE A 38 -11.77 -1.07 -1.49
N VAL A 39 -11.19 -2.25 -1.68
CA VAL A 39 -11.68 -3.49 -1.08
C VAL A 39 -11.52 -3.45 0.44
N GLN A 40 -12.58 -3.87 1.14
CA GLN A 40 -12.66 -3.79 2.61
C GLN A 40 -12.13 -5.05 3.32
N GLU A 41 -11.97 -6.15 2.59
CA GLU A 41 -11.47 -7.41 3.11
C GLU A 41 -9.95 -7.50 2.93
N ASP A 42 -9.21 -7.54 4.03
CA ASP A 42 -7.74 -7.48 4.02
C ASP A 42 -7.09 -8.63 3.23
N ARG A 43 -7.65 -9.84 3.29
CA ARG A 43 -7.12 -10.98 2.52
C ARG A 43 -7.31 -10.79 1.01
N VAL A 44 -8.45 -10.25 0.58
CA VAL A 44 -8.70 -9.94 -0.84
C VAL A 44 -7.79 -8.79 -1.27
N THR A 45 -7.64 -7.76 -0.44
CA THR A 45 -6.69 -6.66 -0.66
C THR A 45 -5.27 -7.18 -0.93
N ILE A 46 -4.76 -8.08 -0.07
CA ILE A 46 -3.42 -8.65 -0.25
C ILE A 46 -3.32 -9.46 -1.55
N LYS A 47 -4.33 -10.24 -1.92
CA LYS A 47 -4.35 -10.99 -3.19
C LYS A 47 -4.32 -10.06 -4.41
N ILE A 48 -5.06 -8.95 -4.36
CA ILE A 48 -5.04 -7.93 -5.42
C ILE A 48 -3.65 -7.29 -5.50
N PHE A 49 -3.03 -6.97 -4.36
CA PHE A 49 -1.67 -6.45 -4.35
C PHE A 49 -0.63 -7.44 -4.87
N ILE A 50 -0.81 -8.75 -4.65
CA ILE A 50 0.06 -9.77 -5.25
C ILE A 50 -0.02 -9.69 -6.77
N VAL A 51 -1.22 -9.64 -7.34
CA VAL A 51 -1.41 -9.51 -8.79
C VAL A 51 -0.80 -8.21 -9.31
N SER A 52 -1.11 -7.08 -8.67
CA SER A 52 -0.50 -5.77 -9.00
C SER A 52 1.03 -5.82 -8.97
N THR A 53 1.60 -6.45 -7.94
CA THR A 53 3.06 -6.53 -7.76
C THR A 53 3.71 -7.39 -8.85
N ILE A 54 3.04 -8.42 -9.37
CA ILE A 54 3.53 -9.19 -10.52
C ILE A 54 3.63 -8.29 -11.76
N PHE A 55 2.64 -7.43 -12.02
CA PHE A 55 2.72 -6.46 -13.11
C PHE A 55 3.81 -5.41 -12.89
N TRP A 56 4.03 -4.94 -11.64
CA TRP A 56 5.16 -4.07 -11.30
C TRP A 56 6.50 -4.76 -11.52
N LEU A 57 6.61 -6.05 -11.20
CA LEU A 57 7.81 -6.84 -11.43
C LEU A 57 8.13 -6.91 -12.93
N LEU A 58 7.15 -7.20 -13.77
CA LEU A 58 7.30 -7.20 -15.22
C LEU A 58 7.66 -5.80 -15.75
N HIS A 59 7.01 -4.75 -15.24
CA HIS A 59 7.35 -3.36 -15.58
C HIS A 59 8.84 -3.06 -15.35
N PHE A 60 9.38 -3.37 -14.16
CA PHE A 60 10.78 -3.11 -13.86
C PHE A 60 11.75 -4.01 -14.65
N LEU A 61 11.32 -5.24 -14.97
CA LEU A 61 12.09 -6.13 -15.86
C LEU A 61 12.25 -5.52 -17.24
N PHE A 62 11.15 -5.04 -17.85
CA PHE A 62 11.18 -4.41 -19.16
C PHE A 62 11.94 -3.09 -19.19
N LEU A 63 11.94 -2.35 -18.08
CA LEU A 63 12.75 -1.13 -17.93
C LEU A 63 14.24 -1.40 -17.60
N ALA A 64 14.64 -2.67 -17.50
CA ALA A 64 15.98 -3.09 -17.05
C ALA A 64 16.42 -2.44 -15.71
N ASN A 65 15.44 -2.11 -14.85
CA ASN A 65 15.69 -1.53 -13.53
C ASN A 65 15.87 -2.65 -12.49
N TRP A 66 17.05 -3.23 -12.43
CA TRP A 66 17.37 -4.40 -11.59
C TRP A 66 17.22 -4.14 -10.10
N GLY A 67 17.47 -2.91 -9.62
CA GLY A 67 17.29 -2.53 -8.22
C GLY A 67 15.81 -2.57 -7.81
N ALA A 68 14.92 -1.92 -8.59
CA ALA A 68 13.50 -1.96 -8.36
C ALA A 68 12.91 -3.37 -8.57
N PHE A 69 13.41 -4.11 -9.55
CA PHE A 69 13.03 -5.51 -9.79
C PHE A 69 13.27 -6.38 -8.56
N GLY A 70 14.50 -6.34 -7.98
CA GLY A 70 14.84 -7.12 -6.79
C GLY A 70 14.02 -6.69 -5.56
N ALA A 71 13.85 -5.39 -5.32
CA ALA A 71 12.99 -4.88 -4.25
C ALA A 71 11.53 -5.37 -4.40
N THR A 72 11.04 -5.44 -5.64
CA THR A 72 9.68 -5.91 -5.94
C THR A 72 9.53 -7.42 -5.72
N ILE A 73 10.56 -8.23 -5.98
CA ILE A 73 10.58 -9.66 -5.62
C ILE A 73 10.44 -9.84 -4.11
N ILE A 74 11.18 -9.06 -3.32
CA ILE A 74 11.07 -9.10 -1.85
C ILE A 74 9.66 -8.68 -1.42
N GLY A 75 9.11 -7.63 -2.04
CA GLY A 75 7.74 -7.17 -1.82
C GLY A 75 6.69 -8.24 -2.13
N LEU A 76 6.81 -8.93 -3.27
CA LEU A 76 5.93 -10.03 -3.66
C LEU A 76 6.01 -11.19 -2.66
N THR A 77 7.23 -11.62 -2.33
CA THR A 77 7.46 -12.66 -1.33
C THR A 77 6.83 -12.32 0.01
N ARG A 78 6.99 -11.08 0.48
CA ARG A 78 6.35 -10.57 1.68
C ARG A 78 4.83 -10.68 1.65
N LEU A 79 4.19 -10.27 0.55
CA LEU A 79 2.73 -10.34 0.40
C LEU A 79 2.24 -11.79 0.46
N VAL A 80 2.90 -12.72 -0.24
CA VAL A 80 2.58 -14.15 -0.20
C VAL A 80 2.75 -14.72 1.21
N LEU A 81 3.86 -14.42 1.87
CA LEU A 81 4.12 -14.87 3.23
C LEU A 81 3.12 -14.30 4.23
N SER A 82 2.65 -13.05 4.06
CA SER A 82 1.67 -12.44 4.95
C SER A 82 0.30 -13.10 4.91
N LEU A 83 -0.08 -13.75 3.80
CA LEU A 83 -1.31 -14.54 3.72
C LEU A 83 -1.25 -15.81 4.57
N LYS A 84 -0.07 -16.42 4.68
CA LYS A 84 0.13 -17.70 5.37
C LYS A 84 0.58 -17.53 6.82
N TYR A 85 1.45 -16.57 7.08
CA TYR A 85 2.15 -16.40 8.37
C TYR A 85 1.80 -15.09 9.05
N GLN A 86 0.50 -14.80 9.23
CA GLN A 86 0.07 -13.61 9.97
C GLN A 86 0.59 -13.64 11.40
N LYS A 87 0.97 -12.44 11.92
CA LYS A 87 1.49 -12.23 13.28
C LYS A 87 2.77 -13.01 13.61
N SER A 88 3.53 -13.43 12.61
CA SER A 88 4.80 -14.14 12.82
C SER A 88 5.99 -13.17 12.82
N TRP A 89 6.56 -12.91 13.99
CA TRP A 89 7.78 -12.09 14.11
C TRP A 89 8.99 -12.71 13.42
N ARG A 90 9.09 -14.05 13.39
CA ARG A 90 10.20 -14.76 12.71
C ARG A 90 10.19 -14.50 11.22
N VAL A 91 9.02 -14.56 10.59
CA VAL A 91 8.88 -14.31 9.16
C VAL A 91 9.08 -12.82 8.85
N LEU A 92 8.52 -11.93 9.68
CA LEU A 92 8.74 -10.50 9.53
C LEU A 92 10.22 -10.15 9.61
N SER A 93 10.95 -10.65 10.64
CA SER A 93 12.39 -10.37 10.77
C SER A 93 13.18 -10.86 9.56
N GLY A 94 12.87 -12.05 9.02
CA GLY A 94 13.49 -12.56 7.80
C GLY A 94 13.27 -11.65 6.60
N VAL A 95 12.05 -11.16 6.38
CA VAL A 95 11.72 -10.23 5.29
C VAL A 95 12.42 -8.88 5.48
N VAL A 96 12.44 -8.35 6.70
CA VAL A 96 13.11 -7.08 7.01
C VAL A 96 14.64 -7.21 6.82
N CYS A 97 15.25 -8.30 7.30
CA CYS A 97 16.68 -8.57 7.08
C CYS A 97 16.99 -8.66 5.57
N ALA A 98 16.19 -9.39 4.79
CA ALA A 98 16.36 -9.46 3.35
C ALA A 98 16.25 -8.08 2.68
N SER A 99 15.30 -7.23 3.13
CA SER A 99 15.16 -5.87 2.63
C SER A 99 16.38 -5.00 2.95
N ILE A 100 16.92 -5.10 4.17
CA ILE A 100 18.11 -4.37 4.60
C ILE A 100 19.33 -4.80 3.79
N LEU A 101 19.56 -6.11 3.69
CA LEU A 101 20.69 -6.66 2.92
C LEU A 101 20.65 -6.22 1.45
N PHE A 102 19.49 -6.34 0.82
CA PHE A 102 19.32 -5.90 -0.56
C PHE A 102 19.56 -4.39 -0.70
N GLY A 103 19.08 -3.59 0.24
CA GLY A 103 19.30 -2.17 0.21
C GLY A 103 20.75 -1.75 0.43
N MET A 104 21.48 -2.47 1.29
CA MET A 104 22.92 -2.23 1.45
C MET A 104 23.69 -2.48 0.16
N ILE A 105 23.30 -3.51 -0.61
CA ILE A 105 23.87 -3.83 -1.91
C ILE A 105 23.52 -2.76 -2.96
N SER A 106 22.29 -2.20 -2.88
CA SER A 106 21.78 -1.23 -3.84
C SER A 106 22.04 0.23 -3.44
N PHE A 107 22.78 0.47 -2.34
CA PHE A 107 23.00 1.81 -1.81
C PHE A 107 23.97 2.61 -2.69
N ASP A 108 23.50 3.76 -3.17
CA ASP A 108 24.22 4.67 -4.07
C ASP A 108 24.89 5.85 -3.35
N GLY A 109 25.01 5.81 -2.03
CA GLY A 109 25.61 6.88 -1.19
C GLY A 109 24.67 8.05 -0.87
N LYS A 110 23.42 8.06 -1.36
CA LYS A 110 22.46 9.11 -1.07
C LYS A 110 21.56 8.71 0.10
N LEU A 111 21.39 9.62 1.08
CA LEU A 111 20.56 9.36 2.27
C LEU A 111 19.11 8.97 1.91
N LEU A 112 18.62 9.50 0.81
CA LEU A 112 17.25 9.27 0.35
C LEU A 112 17.04 7.94 -0.36
N SER A 113 18.10 7.28 -0.82
CA SER A 113 18.00 5.91 -1.32
C SER A 113 17.67 4.90 -0.20
N ILE A 114 17.80 5.29 1.07
CA ILE A 114 17.37 4.50 2.24
C ILE A 114 15.83 4.54 2.42
N LEU A 115 15.16 5.57 1.92
CA LEU A 115 13.73 5.78 2.14
C LEU A 115 12.85 4.60 1.65
N PRO A 116 13.07 4.01 0.46
CA PRO A 116 12.37 2.80 0.02
C PRO A 116 12.55 1.60 0.94
N LEU A 117 13.72 1.48 1.58
CA LEU A 117 13.99 0.40 2.54
C LEU A 117 13.16 0.56 3.80
N ILE A 118 13.14 1.76 4.37
CA ILE A 118 12.32 2.07 5.54
C ILE A 118 10.85 1.86 5.20
N ALA A 119 10.40 2.35 4.05
CA ALA A 119 9.03 2.15 3.56
C ALA A 119 8.68 0.66 3.44
N THR A 120 9.61 -0.16 2.94
CA THR A 120 9.43 -1.61 2.82
C THR A 120 9.36 -2.29 4.18
N ALA A 121 10.24 -1.94 5.12
CA ALA A 121 10.22 -2.47 6.48
C ALA A 121 8.91 -2.11 7.21
N VAL A 122 8.51 -0.83 7.16
CA VAL A 122 7.27 -0.32 7.77
C VAL A 122 6.05 -1.00 7.16
N SER A 123 5.96 -1.11 5.84
CA SER A 123 4.85 -1.77 5.17
C SER A 123 4.80 -3.28 5.46
N SER A 124 5.96 -3.92 5.65
CA SER A 124 6.02 -5.33 6.06
C SER A 124 5.35 -5.54 7.42
N TYR A 125 5.65 -4.69 8.40
CA TYR A 125 4.95 -4.73 9.69
C TYR A 125 3.43 -4.60 9.49
N GLY A 126 2.98 -3.68 8.65
CA GLY A 126 1.56 -3.49 8.34
C GLY A 126 0.89 -4.76 7.84
N PHE A 127 1.44 -5.40 6.82
CA PHE A 127 0.87 -6.60 6.22
C PHE A 127 0.86 -7.82 7.15
N PHE A 128 1.82 -7.93 8.07
CA PHE A 128 1.86 -9.05 9.02
C PHE A 128 1.01 -8.84 10.28
N PHE A 129 0.86 -7.61 10.76
CA PHE A 129 0.30 -7.35 12.08
C PHE A 129 -0.93 -6.45 12.11
N LEU A 130 -1.12 -5.60 11.10
CA LEU A 130 -2.23 -4.65 11.06
C LEU A 130 -3.37 -5.12 10.17
N GLN A 131 -4.56 -4.61 10.43
CA GLN A 131 -5.77 -4.93 9.67
C GLN A 131 -6.66 -3.71 9.52
N LYS A 132 -7.53 -3.74 8.50
CA LYS A 132 -8.58 -2.73 8.27
C LYS A 132 -7.99 -1.30 8.24
N ILE A 133 -8.51 -0.40 9.06
CA ILE A 133 -8.13 1.02 9.10
C ILE A 133 -6.65 1.19 9.46
N GLN A 134 -6.14 0.41 10.45
CA GLN A 134 -4.75 0.53 10.87
C GLN A 134 -3.77 0.22 9.74
N LEU A 135 -4.06 -0.82 8.95
CA LEU A 135 -3.26 -1.15 7.76
C LEU A 135 -3.29 0.00 6.76
N ARG A 136 -4.46 0.58 6.47
CA ARG A 136 -4.59 1.69 5.51
C ARG A 136 -3.87 2.95 5.97
N LEU A 137 -3.97 3.29 7.25
CA LEU A 137 -3.23 4.43 7.81
C LEU A 137 -1.72 4.24 7.67
N LEU A 138 -1.22 3.05 7.98
CA LEU A 138 0.21 2.75 7.83
C LEU A 138 0.63 2.81 6.35
N LEU A 139 -0.17 2.24 5.45
CA LEU A 139 0.10 2.32 4.00
C LEU A 139 0.06 3.76 3.49
N GLY A 140 -0.76 4.64 4.08
CA GLY A 140 -0.73 6.08 3.81
C GLY A 140 0.61 6.72 4.18
N VAL A 141 1.16 6.38 5.35
CA VAL A 141 2.50 6.84 5.75
C VAL A 141 3.57 6.33 4.78
N VAL A 142 3.49 5.05 4.41
CA VAL A 142 4.39 4.42 3.43
C VAL A 142 4.30 5.11 2.07
N SER A 143 3.09 5.44 1.62
CA SER A 143 2.87 6.17 0.37
C SER A 143 3.48 7.58 0.40
N CYS A 144 3.40 8.30 1.53
CA CYS A 144 4.10 9.58 1.68
C CYS A 144 5.63 9.42 1.57
N MET A 145 6.20 8.32 2.08
CA MET A 145 7.63 8.04 1.95
C MET A 145 8.02 7.78 0.49
N TRP A 146 7.24 6.96 -0.23
CA TRP A 146 7.43 6.72 -1.66
C TRP A 146 7.24 7.98 -2.49
N PHE A 147 6.22 8.80 -2.19
CA PHE A 147 6.00 10.09 -2.83
C PHE A 147 7.22 10.99 -2.73
N THR A 148 7.79 11.14 -1.52
CA THR A 148 9.00 11.92 -1.29
C THR A 148 10.19 11.39 -2.10
N TYR A 149 10.36 10.07 -2.16
CA TYR A 149 11.38 9.42 -2.96
C TYR A 149 11.20 9.71 -4.46
N HIS A 150 9.97 9.57 -4.98
CA HIS A 150 9.67 9.81 -6.40
C HIS A 150 9.84 11.27 -6.82
N LEU A 151 9.51 12.22 -5.93
CA LEU A 151 9.78 13.66 -6.17
C LEU A 151 11.27 13.92 -6.38
N GLN A 152 12.13 13.26 -5.63
CA GLN A 152 13.59 13.49 -5.71
C GLN A 152 14.26 12.75 -6.86
N THR A 153 13.74 11.60 -7.22
CA THR A 153 14.21 10.85 -8.38
C THR A 153 13.65 11.38 -9.71
N GLY A 154 12.77 12.39 -9.66
CA GLY A 154 12.13 12.95 -10.85
C GLY A 154 11.16 11.98 -11.55
N SER A 155 10.66 10.97 -10.85
CA SER A 155 9.75 9.96 -11.40
C SER A 155 8.30 10.47 -11.41
N LEU A 156 7.85 11.03 -12.54
CA LEU A 156 6.48 11.54 -12.69
C LEU A 156 5.43 10.45 -12.47
N SER A 157 5.63 9.28 -13.08
CA SER A 157 4.70 8.13 -12.95
C SER A 157 4.57 7.69 -11.48
N GLY A 158 5.68 7.66 -10.74
CA GLY A 158 5.69 7.37 -9.32
C GLY A 158 4.94 8.42 -8.49
N VAL A 159 5.16 9.71 -8.76
CA VAL A 159 4.44 10.81 -8.09
C VAL A 159 2.93 10.71 -8.33
N ILE A 160 2.51 10.49 -9.57
CA ILE A 160 1.08 10.33 -9.92
C ILE A 160 0.49 9.12 -9.22
N ASN A 161 1.21 7.99 -9.22
CA ASN A 161 0.77 6.78 -8.52
C ASN A 161 0.51 7.05 -7.03
N GLU A 162 1.46 7.68 -6.33
CA GLU A 162 1.32 7.92 -4.90
C GLU A 162 0.20 8.91 -4.55
N ILE A 163 -0.04 9.93 -5.37
CA ILE A 163 -1.19 10.83 -5.21
C ILE A 163 -2.49 10.03 -5.32
N ILE A 164 -2.63 9.18 -6.35
CA ILE A 164 -3.83 8.35 -6.53
C ILE A 164 -4.00 7.37 -5.37
N VAL A 165 -2.90 6.74 -4.92
CA VAL A 165 -2.90 5.83 -3.78
C VAL A 165 -3.36 6.54 -2.51
N LEU A 166 -2.83 7.73 -2.20
CA LEU A 166 -3.22 8.52 -1.03
C LEU A 166 -4.72 8.90 -1.09
N CYS A 167 -5.20 9.39 -2.23
CA CYS A 167 -6.63 9.68 -2.42
C CYS A 167 -7.50 8.41 -2.20
N THR A 168 -7.05 7.28 -2.72
CA THR A 168 -7.76 6.00 -2.60
C THR A 168 -7.76 5.48 -1.17
N ILE A 169 -6.67 5.67 -0.42
CA ILE A 169 -6.59 5.33 1.01
C ILE A 169 -7.58 6.18 1.81
N VAL A 170 -7.62 7.50 1.60
CA VAL A 170 -8.57 8.41 2.24
C VAL A 170 -10.00 7.97 1.96
N TYR A 171 -10.33 7.69 0.69
CA TYR A 171 -11.64 7.18 0.30
C TYR A 171 -11.98 5.83 0.96
N SER A 172 -11.02 4.91 1.03
CA SER A 172 -11.18 3.62 1.69
C SER A 172 -11.49 3.77 3.19
N ILE A 173 -10.78 4.65 3.89
CA ILE A 173 -11.01 4.98 5.30
C ILE A 173 -12.42 5.57 5.47
N TYR A 174 -12.81 6.51 4.62
CA TYR A 174 -14.16 7.08 4.62
C TYR A 174 -15.23 5.99 4.48
N LEU A 175 -15.06 5.06 3.54
CA LEU A 175 -15.99 3.93 3.38
C LEU A 175 -16.07 3.03 4.62
N PHE A 176 -14.94 2.78 5.29
CA PHE A 176 -14.94 2.00 6.53
C PHE A 176 -15.75 2.68 7.64
N ILE A 177 -15.55 3.98 7.83
CA ILE A 177 -16.26 4.77 8.85
C ILE A 177 -17.76 4.80 8.54
N THR A 178 -18.14 5.19 7.33
CA THR A 178 -19.56 5.33 6.91
C THR A 178 -20.32 4.00 6.97
N ARG A 179 -19.70 2.89 6.53
CA ARG A 179 -20.33 1.57 6.62
C ARG A 179 -20.50 1.10 8.06
N ARG A 180 -19.59 1.45 8.93
CA ARG A 180 -19.68 1.15 10.37
C ARG A 180 -20.83 1.90 11.01
N GLU A 181 -20.95 3.19 10.74
CA GLU A 181 -22.06 4.02 11.25
C GLU A 181 -23.41 3.50 10.78
N ARG A 182 -23.57 3.18 9.49
CA ARG A 182 -24.81 2.60 8.95
C ARG A 182 -25.18 1.28 9.64
N LYS A 183 -24.22 0.41 9.91
CA LYS A 183 -24.48 -0.85 10.62
C LYS A 183 -24.91 -0.62 12.06
N ILE A 184 -24.37 0.37 12.76
CA ILE A 184 -24.75 0.74 14.12
C ILE A 184 -26.17 1.27 14.13
N LEU A 185 -26.48 2.25 13.26
CA LEU A 185 -27.82 2.83 13.13
C LEU A 185 -28.89 1.79 12.76
N LEU A 186 -28.57 0.86 11.85
CA LEU A 186 -29.48 -0.22 11.48
C LEU A 186 -29.77 -1.14 12.68
N LYS A 187 -28.74 -1.48 13.44
CA LYS A 187 -28.87 -2.30 14.64
C LYS A 187 -29.69 -1.61 15.73
N GLU A 188 -29.52 -0.31 15.92
CA GLU A 188 -30.30 0.49 16.84
C GLU A 188 -31.79 0.56 16.41
N ARG A 189 -32.07 0.78 15.12
CA ARG A 189 -33.44 0.75 14.57
C ARG A 189 -34.11 -0.61 14.77
N ILE A 190 -33.39 -1.71 14.49
CA ILE A 190 -33.89 -3.07 14.69
C ILE A 190 -34.20 -3.30 16.18
N ASN A 191 -33.29 -2.93 17.07
CA ASN A 191 -33.51 -3.06 18.52
C ASN A 191 -34.71 -2.21 19.02
N PHE A 192 -34.89 -1.05 18.47
CA PHE A 192 -36.05 -0.19 18.77
C PHE A 192 -37.36 -0.83 18.29
N LEU A 193 -37.40 -1.33 17.05
CA LEU A 193 -38.60 -1.95 16.46
C LEU A 193 -39.02 -3.25 17.17
N PHE A 194 -38.07 -4.01 17.67
CA PHE A 194 -38.31 -5.29 18.36
C PHE A 194 -38.31 -5.18 19.90
N GLY A 195 -38.42 -3.98 20.45
CA GLY A 195 -38.58 -3.75 21.89
C GLY A 195 -37.36 -4.06 22.75
N LYS A 196 -36.19 -4.22 22.18
CA LYS A 196 -34.95 -4.37 22.94
C LYS A 196 -34.42 -2.99 23.33
N ILE A 197 -34.46 -2.68 24.63
CA ILE A 197 -33.92 -1.42 25.18
C ILE A 197 -32.48 -1.27 24.74
N PRO A 198 -32.09 -0.19 24.03
CA PRO A 198 -30.73 0.03 23.62
C PRO A 198 -29.82 0.19 24.85
N LYS A 199 -28.88 -0.71 25.05
CA LYS A 199 -27.82 -0.48 26.03
C LYS A 199 -27.11 0.81 25.62
N ARG A 200 -27.13 1.81 26.51
CA ARG A 200 -26.48 3.11 26.32
C ARG A 200 -25.07 2.91 25.77
N ILE A 201 -24.86 3.25 24.50
CA ILE A 201 -23.56 3.07 23.84
C ILE A 201 -22.65 4.20 24.31
N ASN A 202 -21.64 3.86 25.10
CA ASN A 202 -20.65 4.81 25.58
C ASN A 202 -19.64 5.06 24.45
N TYR A 203 -19.84 6.14 23.69
CA TYR A 203 -19.06 6.52 22.49
C TYR A 203 -17.54 6.69 22.78
N GLY A 204 -17.14 6.87 24.02
CA GLY A 204 -15.72 7.05 24.39
C GLY A 204 -14.84 5.79 24.40
N ARG A 205 -15.42 4.60 24.23
CA ARG A 205 -14.68 3.33 24.38
C ARG A 205 -14.44 2.56 23.10
N TYR A 206 -14.78 3.10 21.91
CA TYR A 206 -14.80 2.35 20.65
C TYR A 206 -13.53 2.41 19.81
N ILE A 207 -12.47 3.09 20.26
CA ILE A 207 -11.18 3.11 19.57
C ILE A 207 -10.38 1.83 19.80
N TYR A 208 -10.70 1.06 20.85
CA TYR A 208 -9.99 -0.16 21.24
C TYR A 208 -10.96 -1.32 21.51
N PHE A 209 -11.42 -2.06 20.51
CA PHE A 209 -11.97 -3.38 20.74
C PHE A 209 -11.54 -4.42 19.70
N ARG A 210 -10.70 -5.23 20.17
CA ARG A 210 -10.28 -6.58 19.92
C ARG A 210 -11.49 -7.47 19.66
N ASP A 211 -11.76 -7.78 18.38
CA ASP A 211 -12.65 -8.88 18.03
C ASP A 211 -11.90 -10.20 18.27
N LYS A 212 -12.17 -10.82 19.41
CA LYS A 212 -11.50 -12.05 19.89
C LYS A 212 -11.97 -13.31 19.19
N ASN A 213 -13.00 -13.24 18.35
CA ASN A 213 -13.61 -14.42 17.74
C ASN A 213 -13.82 -14.22 16.25
N ARG A 214 -12.82 -14.55 15.43
CA ARG A 214 -12.97 -15.15 14.10
C ARG A 214 -11.59 -15.55 13.58
N PHE A 215 -11.27 -16.80 13.83
CA PHE A 215 -10.35 -17.56 13.00
C PHE A 215 -11.11 -18.19 11.83
#